data_4e1a6b38596cafe894c81917e76433f2
#
_entry.id   4e1a6b38596cafe894c81917e76433f2
#
_cell.length_a   1.000
_cell.length_b   1.000
_cell.length_c   1.000
_cell.angle_alpha   90.00
_cell.angle_beta   90.00
_cell.angle_gamma   90.00
#
_symmetry.space_group_name_H-M   'P 1'
#
loop_
_entity.id
_entity.type
_entity.pdbx_description
1 polymer ?
#
loop_
_entity_poly.entity_id
_entity_poly.type
_entity_poly.pdbx_seq_one_letter_code
_entity_poly.pdbx_strand_id
1 'polypeptide(L)'
;MSIFIDLEMNTTDVRLIHKKDLRNEIIEIGAVRMDDAFHPLDRFRIFVRPQYNGVIERKIYKLTGISNGTVSDAVSLPEALDALEVWCGSDGC
;
A
#
# COMPACT_ATOMS: atom_id res chain seq x y z
N MET A 1 14.96 -5.03 16.83
CA MET A 1 14.69 -4.76 15.41
C MET A 1 13.23 -4.41 15.23
N SER A 2 12.96 -3.39 14.44
CA SER A 2 11.59 -2.91 14.24
C SER A 2 11.27 -2.78 12.76
N ILE A 3 9.99 -3.00 12.41
CA ILE A 3 9.50 -2.78 11.07
C ILE A 3 8.43 -1.70 11.13
N PHE A 4 8.61 -0.64 10.32
CA PHE A 4 7.66 0.45 10.18
C PHE A 4 6.97 0.31 8.84
N ILE A 5 5.64 0.32 8.87
CA ILE A 5 4.82 0.18 7.66
C ILE A 5 4.08 1.48 7.40
N ASP A 6 4.13 1.94 6.16
CA ASP A 6 3.43 3.12 5.70
C ASP A 6 2.57 2.75 4.49
N LEU A 7 1.34 3.22 4.47
CA LEU A 7 0.37 2.90 3.44
C LEU A 7 -0.04 4.16 2.69
N GLU A 8 -0.17 4.04 1.37
CA GLU A 8 -0.84 5.05 0.56
C GLU A 8 -2.19 4.52 0.11
N MET A 9 -3.21 5.37 0.16
CA MET A 9 -4.58 4.97 -0.12
C MET A 9 -5.23 5.90 -1.12
N ASN A 10 -6.17 5.35 -1.88
CA ASN A 10 -7.03 6.10 -2.78
C ASN A 10 -8.48 5.97 -2.31
N THR A 11 -9.28 6.97 -2.61
CA THR A 11 -10.71 6.96 -2.30
C THR A 11 -11.43 5.91 -3.16
N THR A 12 -12.26 5.09 -2.54
CA THR A 12 -13.06 4.12 -3.27
C THR A 12 -14.24 4.81 -3.97
N ASP A 13 -14.93 4.07 -4.84
CA ASP A 13 -16.13 4.57 -5.49
C ASP A 13 -17.18 4.92 -4.43
N VAL A 14 -17.71 6.15 -4.49
CA VAL A 14 -18.70 6.65 -3.53
C VAL A 14 -19.95 5.77 -3.43
N ARG A 15 -20.25 5.03 -4.49
CA ARG A 15 -21.40 4.10 -4.49
C ARG A 15 -21.20 2.91 -3.57
N LEU A 16 -19.95 2.61 -3.21
CA LEU A 16 -19.60 1.47 -2.37
C LEU A 16 -19.44 1.85 -0.90
N ILE A 17 -19.30 3.13 -0.59
CA ILE A 17 -19.10 3.62 0.78
C ILE A 17 -20.21 3.16 1.70
N HIS A 18 -21.46 3.25 1.25
CA HIS A 18 -22.64 2.91 2.05
C HIS A 18 -22.83 1.42 2.25
N LYS A 19 -22.19 0.59 1.44
CA LYS A 19 -22.39 -0.85 1.50
C LYS A 19 -21.45 -1.56 2.47
N LYS A 20 -20.19 -1.08 2.63
CA LYS A 20 -19.18 -1.80 3.39
C LYS A 20 -18.23 -0.88 4.16
N ASP A 21 -18.56 0.37 4.35
CA ASP A 21 -17.69 1.38 4.96
C ASP A 21 -16.32 1.50 4.28
N LEU A 22 -16.26 1.16 2.98
CA LEU A 22 -15.02 1.19 2.20
C LEU A 22 -14.81 2.59 1.65
N ARG A 23 -14.17 3.46 2.43
CA ARG A 23 -13.87 4.84 2.01
C ARG A 23 -12.55 4.94 1.27
N ASN A 24 -11.59 4.13 1.65
CA ASN A 24 -10.26 4.13 1.05
C ASN A 24 -9.80 2.70 0.81
N GLU A 25 -8.95 2.52 -0.18
CA GLU A 25 -8.29 1.24 -0.41
C GLU A 25 -6.79 1.46 -0.61
N ILE A 26 -6.01 0.47 -0.24
CA ILE A 26 -4.55 0.54 -0.31
C ILE A 26 -4.11 0.49 -1.76
N ILE A 27 -3.21 1.40 -2.16
CA ILE A 27 -2.60 1.43 -3.48
C ILE A 27 -1.08 1.29 -3.42
N GLU A 28 -0.48 1.43 -2.24
CA GLU A 28 0.96 1.19 -2.05
C GLU A 28 1.22 0.76 -0.62
N ILE A 29 2.12 -0.22 -0.46
CA ILE A 29 2.63 -0.63 0.85
C ILE A 29 4.13 -0.35 0.85
N GLY A 30 4.58 0.46 1.79
CA GLY A 30 6.00 0.71 2.04
C GLY A 30 6.37 0.21 3.42
N ALA A 31 7.57 -0.32 3.57
CA ALA A 31 8.07 -0.76 4.88
C ALA A 31 9.56 -0.54 4.98
N VAL A 32 10.02 -0.32 6.20
CA VAL A 32 11.43 -0.13 6.51
C VAL A 32 11.77 -0.99 7.73
N ARG A 33 12.81 -1.81 7.60
CA ARG A 33 13.35 -2.57 8.72
C ARG A 33 14.47 -1.74 9.35
N MET A 34 14.40 -1.57 10.67
CA MET A 34 15.38 -0.77 11.41
C MET A 34 16.01 -1.58 12.52
N ASP A 35 17.29 -1.28 12.83
CA ASP A 35 17.96 -1.85 13.99
C ASP A 35 17.50 -1.13 15.27
N ASP A 36 18.04 -1.53 16.42
CA ASP A 36 17.64 -0.97 17.72
C ASP A 36 18.08 0.47 17.89
N ALA A 37 19.01 0.95 17.07
CA ALA A 37 19.43 2.36 17.06
C ALA A 37 18.71 3.17 15.98
N PHE A 38 17.65 2.62 15.38
CA PHE A 38 16.84 3.23 14.34
C PHE A 38 17.60 3.54 13.05
N HIS A 39 18.61 2.72 12.73
CA HIS A 39 19.27 2.79 11.43
C HIS A 39 18.54 1.89 10.43
N PRO A 40 18.19 2.39 9.23
CA PRO A 40 17.53 1.57 8.22
C PRO A 40 18.44 0.42 7.77
N LEU A 41 17.91 -0.81 7.78
CA LEU A 41 18.61 -2.00 7.32
C LEU A 41 18.26 -2.33 5.89
N ASP A 42 16.95 -2.37 5.58
CA ASP A 42 16.45 -2.57 4.24
C ASP A 42 15.04 -2.00 4.11
N ARG A 43 14.53 -1.98 2.89
CA ARG A 43 13.24 -1.38 2.57
C ARG A 43 12.43 -2.31 1.67
N PHE A 44 11.11 -2.20 1.79
CA PHE A 44 10.16 -2.89 0.95
C PHE A 44 9.19 -1.86 0.37
N ARG A 45 8.80 -2.04 -0.89
CA ARG A 45 7.79 -1.20 -1.52
C ARG A 45 7.07 -2.01 -2.58
N ILE A 46 5.74 -1.95 -2.57
CA ILE A 46 4.93 -2.61 -3.59
C ILE A 46 3.68 -1.78 -3.88
N PHE A 47 3.34 -1.64 -5.15
CA PHE A 47 2.08 -1.03 -5.55
C PHE A 47 0.98 -2.08 -5.59
N VAL A 48 -0.24 -1.64 -5.34
CA VAL A 48 -1.42 -2.52 -5.25
C VAL A 48 -2.44 -2.05 -6.28
N ARG A 49 -2.94 -3.00 -7.07
CA ARG A 49 -3.98 -2.72 -8.04
C ARG A 49 -5.31 -2.47 -7.30
N PRO A 50 -5.96 -1.30 -7.54
CA PRO A 50 -7.23 -1.00 -6.88
C PRO A 50 -8.31 -2.02 -7.28
N GLN A 51 -9.10 -2.44 -6.31
CA GLN A 51 -10.22 -3.35 -6.54
C GLN A 51 -11.51 -2.61 -6.81
N TYR A 52 -11.71 -1.45 -6.16
CA TYR A 52 -12.98 -0.75 -6.18
C TYR A 52 -12.97 0.53 -7.02
N ASN A 53 -11.85 1.22 -7.10
CA ASN A 53 -11.74 2.45 -7.90
C ASN A 53 -10.44 2.45 -8.70
N GLY A 54 -10.52 2.16 -9.99
CA GLY A 54 -9.37 2.14 -10.88
C GLY A 54 -8.83 3.53 -11.22
N VAL A 55 -9.51 4.59 -10.78
CA VAL A 55 -9.10 5.97 -11.06
C VAL A 55 -8.53 6.59 -9.79
N ILE A 56 -7.23 6.95 -9.84
CA ILE A 56 -6.58 7.62 -8.72
C ILE A 56 -7.09 9.06 -8.66
N GLU A 57 -7.61 9.44 -7.50
CA GLU A 57 -8.08 10.81 -7.27
C GLU A 57 -6.95 11.80 -7.51
N ARG A 58 -7.27 12.96 -8.11
CA ARG A 58 -6.27 13.96 -8.45
C ARG A 58 -5.46 14.41 -7.24
N LYS A 59 -6.10 14.61 -6.10
CA LYS A 59 -5.41 15.02 -4.87
C LYS A 59 -4.43 13.95 -4.40
N ILE A 60 -4.77 12.68 -4.56
CA ILE A 60 -3.91 11.57 -4.19
C ILE A 60 -2.71 11.52 -5.12
N TYR A 61 -2.93 11.65 -6.43
CA TYR A 61 -1.83 11.71 -7.39
C TYR A 61 -0.86 12.84 -7.06
N LYS A 62 -1.37 14.03 -6.71
CA LYS A 62 -0.53 15.18 -6.38
C LYS A 62 0.29 14.96 -5.11
N LEU A 63 -0.27 14.24 -4.12
CA LEU A 63 0.41 13.98 -2.86
C LEU A 63 1.43 12.84 -2.96
N THR A 64 1.14 11.81 -3.74
CA THR A 64 1.93 10.58 -3.75
C THR A 64 2.74 10.37 -5.01
N GLY A 65 2.36 10.99 -6.12
CA GLY A 65 2.94 10.73 -7.43
C GLY A 65 2.46 9.43 -8.07
N ILE A 66 1.56 8.69 -7.42
CA ILE A 66 1.04 7.42 -7.92
C ILE A 66 -0.02 7.69 -8.97
N SER A 67 0.22 7.22 -10.20
CA SER A 67 -0.69 7.41 -11.34
C SER A 67 -1.56 6.18 -11.58
N ASN A 68 -2.60 6.34 -12.41
CA ASN A 68 -3.43 5.22 -12.84
C ASN A 68 -2.57 4.13 -13.50
N GLY A 69 -1.59 4.52 -14.33
CA GLY A 69 -0.69 3.57 -14.99
C GLY A 69 0.17 2.80 -14.01
N THR A 70 0.58 3.42 -12.91
CA THR A 70 1.38 2.77 -11.87
C THR A 70 0.65 1.59 -11.24
N VAL A 71 -0.65 1.73 -10.99
CA VAL A 71 -1.43 0.73 -10.25
C VAL A 71 -2.21 -0.23 -11.13
N SER A 72 -2.44 0.12 -12.41
CA SER A 72 -3.24 -0.73 -13.31
C SER A 72 -2.59 -2.10 -13.56
N ASP A 73 -1.26 -2.14 -13.57
CA ASP A 73 -0.48 -3.36 -13.77
C ASP A 73 0.10 -3.92 -12.47
N ALA A 74 -0.29 -3.34 -11.33
CA ALA A 74 0.20 -3.79 -10.04
C ALA A 74 -0.47 -5.10 -9.61
N VAL A 75 0.11 -5.73 -8.58
CA VAL A 75 -0.45 -6.97 -8.02
C VAL A 75 -1.71 -6.68 -7.21
N SER A 76 -2.52 -7.69 -6.97
CA SER A 76 -3.68 -7.58 -6.10
C SER A 76 -3.27 -7.36 -4.64
N LEU A 77 -4.19 -6.90 -3.80
CA LEU A 77 -3.90 -6.72 -2.37
C LEU A 77 -3.48 -8.02 -1.69
N PRO A 78 -4.16 -9.18 -1.88
CA PRO A 78 -3.68 -10.43 -1.29
C PRO A 78 -2.26 -10.79 -1.72
N GLU A 79 -1.92 -10.60 -2.99
CA GLU A 79 -0.55 -10.86 -3.47
C GLU A 79 0.46 -9.92 -2.83
N ALA A 80 0.11 -8.64 -2.66
CA ALA A 80 0.97 -7.65 -2.02
C ALA A 80 1.21 -7.99 -0.54
N LEU A 81 0.16 -8.44 0.17
CA LEU A 81 0.28 -8.84 1.57
C LEU A 81 1.13 -10.09 1.73
N ASP A 82 1.02 -11.05 0.81
CA ASP A 82 1.87 -12.23 0.80
C ASP A 82 3.35 -11.85 0.61
N ALA A 83 3.62 -10.92 -0.31
CA ALA A 83 4.97 -10.43 -0.55
C ALA A 83 5.54 -9.72 0.69
N LEU A 84 4.72 -8.90 1.35
CA LEU A 84 5.12 -8.23 2.59
C LEU A 84 5.46 -9.26 3.68
N GLU A 85 4.63 -10.27 3.84
CA GLU A 85 4.84 -11.33 4.84
C GLU A 85 6.17 -12.05 4.60
N VAL A 86 6.46 -12.38 3.34
CA VAL A 86 7.74 -13.01 2.97
C VAL A 86 8.91 -12.10 3.31
N TRP A 87 8.80 -10.80 2.99
CA TRP A 87 9.85 -9.84 3.30
C TRP A 87 10.06 -9.67 4.81
N CYS A 88 8.99 -9.66 5.60
CA CYS A 88 9.09 -9.57 7.06
C CYS A 88 9.82 -10.78 7.65
N GLY A 89 9.58 -11.96 7.12
CA GLY A 89 10.24 -13.18 7.56
C GLY A 89 10.03 -13.46 9.03
N SER A 90 11.12 -13.83 9.72
CA SER A 90 11.07 -14.17 11.15
C SER A 90 10.89 -12.94 12.05
N ASP A 91 11.07 -11.72 11.52
CA ASP A 91 10.90 -10.48 12.28
C ASP A 91 9.43 -10.20 12.59
N GLY A 92 8.53 -10.77 11.82
CA GLY A 92 7.08 -10.61 11.96
C GLY A 92 6.61 -9.20 11.63
N CYS A 93 5.39 -9.10 11.14
CA CYS A 93 4.75 -7.81 10.86
C CYS A 93 3.49 -7.66 11.68
#